data_94e417f931727998d079911be8f2111d
#
_entry.id   94e417f931727998d079911be8f2111d
#
_cell.length_a   1.000
_cell.length_b   1.000
_cell.length_c   1.000
_cell.angle_alpha   90.00
_cell.angle_beta   90.00
_cell.angle_gamma   90.00
#
_symmetry.space_group_name_H-M   'P 1'
#
loop_
_entity.id
_entity.type
_entity.pdbx_description
1 polymer ?
#
loop_
_entity_poly.entity_id
_entity_poly.type
_entity_poly.pdbx_seq_one_letter_code
_entity_poly.pdbx_strand_id
1 'polypeptide(L)'
;MQAGFSMCEAGFTRAKNTGNILMKNLMDFCIGTPCFWLFGFGAMFGLGTGLFGWIDPLILGDYSHILPAGVPLWAYAIFQTVFCATSATIVSGAMAERTRFSAYCIYSAAISLIIYPISGHWIWGGGWLAQMGFHDFAGSTAVHMVGGVCALIGAAILGPRIGKYGKDGKPRAILGHNLTFAALGVFILWFCWFGFNGASTVGM
;
A
#
# COMPACT_ATOMS: atom_id res chain seq x y z
N MET A 1 3.60 10.36 1.79
CA MET A 1 4.17 9.44 0.77
C MET A 1 3.35 9.37 -0.51
N GLN A 2 2.03 9.41 -0.48
CA GLN A 2 1.18 9.30 -1.71
C GLN A 2 1.52 10.34 -2.78
N ALA A 3 1.81 11.59 -2.41
CA ALA A 3 2.26 12.61 -3.37
C ALA A 3 3.57 12.21 -4.08
N GLY A 4 4.53 11.66 -3.33
CA GLY A 4 5.80 11.19 -3.89
C GLY A 4 5.61 10.03 -4.87
N PHE A 5 4.81 9.02 -4.51
CA PHE A 5 4.45 7.92 -5.41
C PHE A 5 3.75 8.44 -6.67
N SER A 6 2.77 9.35 -6.50
CA SER A 6 2.06 9.96 -7.63
C SER A 6 2.99 10.63 -8.63
N MET A 7 3.94 11.43 -8.14
CA MET A 7 4.88 12.16 -8.99
C MET A 7 5.88 11.22 -9.66
N CYS A 8 6.42 10.26 -8.90
CA CYS A 8 7.34 9.27 -9.42
C CYS A 8 6.69 8.45 -10.55
N GLU A 9 5.52 7.89 -10.29
CA GLU A 9 4.77 7.08 -11.24
C GLU A 9 4.33 7.90 -12.47
N ALA A 10 3.81 9.12 -12.26
CA ALA A 10 3.41 10.00 -13.35
C ALA A 10 4.58 10.35 -14.27
N GLY A 11 5.75 10.63 -13.70
CA GLY A 11 6.95 10.94 -14.49
C GLY A 11 7.42 9.78 -15.35
N PHE A 12 7.28 8.53 -14.89
CA PHE A 12 7.65 7.32 -15.63
C PHE A 12 6.57 6.83 -16.62
N THR A 13 5.39 7.44 -16.63
CA THR A 13 4.31 7.10 -17.57
C THR A 13 4.18 8.16 -18.66
N ARG A 14 3.34 7.90 -19.69
CA ARG A 14 3.08 8.87 -20.77
C ARG A 14 2.20 10.02 -20.24
N ALA A 15 2.44 11.24 -20.70
CA ALA A 15 1.75 12.48 -20.27
C ALA A 15 0.22 12.36 -20.24
N LYS A 16 -0.38 11.67 -21.20
CA LYS A 16 -1.85 11.47 -21.28
C LYS A 16 -2.44 10.73 -20.08
N ASN A 17 -1.62 10.04 -19.30
CA ASN A 17 -2.06 9.25 -18.16
C ASN A 17 -1.83 9.97 -16.82
N THR A 18 -1.20 11.15 -16.81
CA THR A 18 -0.82 11.87 -15.58
C THR A 18 -2.01 12.05 -14.63
N GLY A 19 -3.14 12.58 -15.13
CA GLY A 19 -4.33 12.77 -14.30
C GLY A 19 -4.87 11.46 -13.69
N ASN A 20 -4.88 10.39 -14.48
CA ASN A 20 -5.30 9.07 -13.99
C ASN A 20 -4.36 8.54 -12.89
N ILE A 21 -3.05 8.72 -13.07
CA ILE A 21 -2.04 8.29 -12.10
C ILE A 21 -2.18 9.07 -10.77
N LEU A 22 -2.32 10.38 -10.85
CA LEU A 22 -2.50 11.21 -9.66
C LEU A 22 -3.77 10.81 -8.91
N MET A 23 -4.89 10.64 -9.63
CA MET A 23 -6.15 10.22 -9.02
C MET A 23 -6.09 8.83 -8.40
N LYS A 24 -5.43 7.86 -9.01
CA LYS A 24 -5.26 6.52 -8.43
C LYS A 24 -4.56 6.58 -7.08
N ASN A 25 -3.40 7.22 -7.03
CA ASN A 25 -2.63 7.34 -5.79
C ASN A 25 -3.38 8.13 -4.69
N LEU A 26 -4.20 9.13 -5.07
CA LEU A 26 -5.07 9.81 -4.14
C LEU A 26 -6.16 8.87 -3.61
N MET A 27 -6.77 8.07 -4.49
CA MET A 27 -7.81 7.13 -4.11
C MET A 27 -7.32 6.02 -3.18
N ASP A 28 -6.06 5.60 -3.25
CA ASP A 28 -5.50 4.64 -2.29
C ASP A 28 -5.59 5.15 -0.85
N PHE A 29 -5.43 6.44 -0.64
CA PHE A 29 -5.63 7.03 0.67
C PHE A 29 -7.12 7.28 0.98
N CYS A 30 -7.88 7.85 0.04
CA CYS A 30 -9.28 8.21 0.24
C CYS A 30 -10.19 6.98 0.43
N ILE A 31 -9.91 5.87 -0.25
CA ILE A 31 -10.65 4.60 -0.13
C ILE A 31 -10.04 3.75 0.99
N GLY A 32 -8.71 3.67 1.05
CA GLY A 32 -8.01 2.85 2.02
C GLY A 32 -8.31 3.25 3.46
N THR A 33 -8.33 4.56 3.74
CA THR A 33 -8.60 5.06 5.10
C THR A 33 -9.95 4.58 5.66
N PRO A 34 -11.10 4.87 5.04
CA PRO A 34 -12.38 4.41 5.58
C PRO A 34 -12.50 2.88 5.58
N CYS A 35 -11.98 2.20 4.56
CA CYS A 35 -11.98 0.74 4.52
C CYS A 35 -11.19 0.14 5.69
N PHE A 36 -10.00 0.65 5.92
CA PHE A 36 -9.13 0.18 6.99
C PHE A 36 -9.70 0.52 8.38
N TRP A 37 -10.29 1.70 8.57
CA TRP A 37 -10.88 2.10 9.85
C TRP A 37 -12.19 1.36 10.17
N LEU A 38 -12.99 1.06 9.15
CA LEU A 38 -14.26 0.35 9.34
C LEU A 38 -14.06 -1.12 9.72
N PHE A 39 -13.08 -1.79 9.09
CA PHE A 39 -12.90 -3.23 9.26
C PHE A 39 -11.45 -3.67 9.37
N GLY A 40 -10.57 -3.07 8.58
CA GLY A 40 -9.20 -3.54 8.42
C GLY A 40 -8.37 -3.42 9.70
N PHE A 41 -8.48 -2.34 10.44
CA PHE A 41 -7.69 -2.13 11.64
C PHE A 41 -8.02 -3.18 12.71
N GLY A 42 -9.30 -3.45 12.97
CA GLY A 42 -9.73 -4.50 13.89
C GLY A 42 -9.28 -5.90 13.43
N ALA A 43 -9.46 -6.20 12.14
CA ALA A 43 -9.01 -7.48 11.56
C ALA A 43 -7.48 -7.66 11.66
N MET A 44 -6.71 -6.57 11.64
CA MET A 44 -5.26 -6.60 11.72
C MET A 44 -4.75 -6.63 13.17
N PHE A 45 -5.29 -5.80 14.04
CA PHE A 45 -4.76 -5.55 15.39
C PHE A 45 -5.66 -5.95 16.53
N GLY A 46 -6.90 -6.35 16.25
CA GLY A 46 -7.81 -6.86 17.26
C GLY A 46 -7.35 -8.22 17.81
N LEU A 47 -7.72 -8.51 19.04
CA LEU A 47 -7.59 -9.86 19.59
C LEU A 47 -8.35 -10.85 18.70
N GLY A 48 -7.82 -12.04 18.49
CA GLY A 48 -8.48 -13.00 17.61
C GLY A 48 -7.75 -14.33 17.53
N THR A 49 -7.70 -14.88 16.34
CA THR A 49 -7.03 -16.16 16.04
C THR A 49 -5.62 -15.92 15.52
N GLY A 50 -4.86 -16.97 15.24
CA GLY A 50 -3.57 -16.82 14.54
C GLY A 50 -3.69 -16.34 13.09
N LEU A 51 -4.91 -16.27 12.52
CA LEU A 51 -5.15 -15.91 11.12
C LEU A 51 -5.68 -14.48 10.95
N PHE A 52 -6.53 -14.00 11.85
CA PHE A 52 -7.09 -12.64 11.82
C PHE A 52 -7.63 -12.24 13.20
N GLY A 53 -7.65 -10.92 13.46
CA GLY A 53 -8.28 -10.32 14.63
C GLY A 53 -9.80 -10.14 14.45
N TRP A 54 -10.50 -9.88 15.54
CA TRP A 54 -11.93 -9.59 15.50
C TRP A 54 -12.19 -8.22 14.87
N ILE A 55 -13.18 -8.16 14.01
CA ILE A 55 -13.58 -6.91 13.36
C ILE A 55 -14.15 -5.97 14.44
N ASP A 56 -13.58 -4.78 14.50
CA ASP A 56 -14.00 -3.70 15.38
C ASP A 56 -14.19 -2.42 14.56
N PRO A 57 -15.45 -2.10 14.20
CA PRO A 57 -15.73 -0.93 13.38
C PRO A 57 -15.29 0.37 14.06
N LEU A 58 -14.63 1.24 13.29
CA LEU A 58 -14.20 2.57 13.70
C LEU A 58 -13.17 2.60 14.85
N ILE A 59 -12.47 1.50 15.09
CA ILE A 59 -11.37 1.42 16.08
C ILE A 59 -11.86 1.82 17.49
N LEU A 60 -13.02 1.28 17.89
CA LEU A 60 -13.65 1.62 19.18
C LEU A 60 -13.23 0.68 20.31
N GLY A 61 -12.60 -0.44 19.99
CA GLY A 61 -12.16 -1.46 20.93
C GLY A 61 -10.93 -1.08 21.76
N ASP A 62 -10.54 -2.00 22.64
CA ASP A 62 -9.30 -1.88 23.41
C ASP A 62 -8.13 -2.50 22.65
N TYR A 63 -7.16 -1.66 22.35
CA TYR A 63 -5.91 -2.01 21.67
C TYR A 63 -4.67 -1.87 22.55
N SER A 64 -4.85 -1.78 23.88
CA SER A 64 -3.75 -1.61 24.83
C SER A 64 -2.67 -2.69 24.71
N HIS A 65 -3.05 -3.90 24.27
CA HIS A 65 -2.15 -5.05 24.12
C HIS A 65 -1.16 -4.91 22.97
N ILE A 66 -1.39 -4.00 21.99
CA ILE A 66 -0.49 -3.77 20.86
C ILE A 66 0.14 -2.37 20.88
N LEU A 67 -0.42 -1.45 21.68
CA LEU A 67 0.07 -0.08 21.70
C LEU A 67 1.44 0.00 22.40
N PRO A 68 2.45 0.58 21.74
CA PRO A 68 3.71 0.87 22.40
C PRO A 68 3.53 1.87 23.54
N ALA A 69 4.37 1.76 24.57
CA ALA A 69 4.30 2.66 25.72
C ALA A 69 4.39 4.14 25.30
N GLY A 70 3.43 4.93 25.76
CA GLY A 70 3.38 6.37 25.48
C GLY A 70 2.82 6.76 24.10
N VAL A 71 2.45 5.82 23.24
CA VAL A 71 1.86 6.10 21.93
C VAL A 71 0.33 6.09 22.00
N PRO A 72 -0.36 7.21 21.74
CA PRO A 72 -1.82 7.26 21.70
C PRO A 72 -2.38 6.40 20.57
N LEU A 73 -3.55 5.77 20.78
CA LEU A 73 -4.22 4.91 19.81
C LEU A 73 -4.39 5.59 18.44
N TRP A 74 -4.84 6.83 18.41
CA TRP A 74 -5.08 7.53 17.13
C TRP A 74 -3.77 7.88 16.40
N ALA A 75 -2.68 8.12 17.10
CA ALA A 75 -1.36 8.28 16.47
C ALA A 75 -0.89 6.96 15.86
N TYR A 76 -1.09 5.85 16.56
CA TYR A 76 -0.80 4.52 16.03
C TYR A 76 -1.73 4.17 14.85
N ALA A 77 -3.02 4.45 14.96
CA ALA A 77 -4.00 4.17 13.91
C ALA A 77 -3.69 4.91 12.60
N ILE A 78 -3.38 6.21 12.65
CA ILE A 78 -3.01 6.94 11.42
C ILE A 78 -1.67 6.47 10.86
N PHE A 79 -0.70 6.13 11.71
CA PHE A 79 0.56 5.54 11.28
C PHE A 79 0.33 4.23 10.52
N GLN A 80 -0.49 3.33 11.04
CA GLN A 80 -0.83 2.07 10.37
C GLN A 80 -1.70 2.27 9.12
N THR A 81 -2.55 3.29 9.10
CA THR A 81 -3.37 3.63 7.92
C THR A 81 -2.51 4.00 6.70
N VAL A 82 -1.43 4.75 6.90
CA VAL A 82 -0.56 5.12 5.77
C VAL A 82 0.27 3.95 5.26
N PHE A 83 0.54 2.94 6.08
CA PHE A 83 1.12 1.68 5.63
C PHE A 83 0.13 0.88 4.76
N CYS A 84 -1.14 0.81 5.18
CA CYS A 84 -2.22 0.22 4.40
C CYS A 84 -2.33 0.88 3.01
N ALA A 85 -2.43 2.20 2.96
CA ALA A 85 -2.46 2.95 1.71
C ALA A 85 -1.22 2.70 0.84
N THR A 86 -0.04 2.54 1.45
CA THR A 86 1.19 2.24 0.73
C THR A 86 1.15 0.86 0.07
N SER A 87 0.60 -0.17 0.73
CA SER A 87 0.48 -1.50 0.14
C SER A 87 -0.39 -1.51 -1.13
N ALA A 88 -1.47 -0.72 -1.14
CA ALA A 88 -2.30 -0.53 -2.33
C ALA A 88 -1.58 0.26 -3.43
N THR A 89 -0.87 1.32 -3.06
CA THR A 89 -0.14 2.18 -4.01
C THR A 89 0.99 1.44 -4.74
N ILE A 90 1.68 0.50 -4.12
CA ILE A 90 2.73 -0.30 -4.77
C ILE A 90 2.21 -1.00 -6.03
N VAL A 91 0.95 -1.41 -6.05
CA VAL A 91 0.34 -2.07 -7.21
C VAL A 91 0.09 -1.11 -8.37
N SER A 92 -0.10 0.20 -8.08
CA SER A 92 -0.47 1.21 -9.07
C SER A 92 0.48 1.26 -10.27
N GLY A 93 1.78 1.29 -10.03
CA GLY A 93 2.79 1.36 -11.09
C GLY A 93 2.78 0.13 -12.00
N ALA A 94 2.61 -1.07 -11.44
CA ALA A 94 2.55 -2.32 -12.20
C ALA A 94 1.34 -2.38 -13.13
N MET A 95 0.23 -1.72 -12.77
CA MET A 95 -1.00 -1.68 -13.56
C MET A 95 -1.17 -0.38 -14.36
N ALA A 96 -0.17 0.51 -14.33
CA ALA A 96 -0.22 1.79 -15.01
C ALA A 96 -0.49 1.68 -16.51
N GLU A 97 -1.28 2.63 -17.03
CA GLU A 97 -1.63 2.77 -18.45
C GLU A 97 -2.53 1.67 -19.04
N ARG A 98 -3.01 0.70 -18.26
CA ARG A 98 -3.78 -0.46 -18.77
C ARG A 98 -4.91 -0.91 -17.86
N THR A 99 -5.15 -0.23 -16.73
CA THR A 99 -6.24 -0.55 -15.79
C THR A 99 -7.31 0.52 -15.86
N ARG A 100 -8.58 0.10 -15.84
CA ARG A 100 -9.72 1.02 -15.68
C ARG A 100 -9.71 1.60 -14.28
N PHE A 101 -10.04 2.88 -14.16
CA PHE A 101 -10.04 3.59 -12.87
C PHE A 101 -10.98 2.94 -11.84
N SER A 102 -12.18 2.55 -12.25
CA SER A 102 -13.14 1.87 -11.36
C SER A 102 -12.63 0.53 -10.84
N ALA A 103 -11.99 -0.28 -11.69
CA ALA A 103 -11.37 -1.53 -11.27
C ALA A 103 -10.23 -1.28 -10.27
N TYR A 104 -9.48 -0.19 -10.47
CA TYR A 104 -8.46 0.25 -9.54
C TYR A 104 -9.04 0.55 -8.15
N CYS A 105 -10.13 1.32 -8.08
CA CYS A 105 -10.79 1.64 -6.81
C CYS A 105 -11.29 0.38 -6.09
N ILE A 106 -11.84 -0.58 -6.83
CA ILE A 106 -12.32 -1.85 -6.26
C ILE A 106 -11.16 -2.66 -5.65
N TYR A 107 -10.05 -2.78 -6.37
CA TYR A 107 -8.94 -3.55 -5.83
C TYR A 107 -8.27 -2.84 -4.64
N SER A 108 -8.17 -1.50 -4.66
CA SER A 108 -7.66 -0.73 -3.53
C SER A 108 -8.48 -0.96 -2.27
N ALA A 109 -9.83 -0.97 -2.41
CA ALA A 109 -10.73 -1.35 -1.32
C ALA A 109 -10.49 -2.80 -0.86
N ALA A 110 -10.36 -3.76 -1.78
CA ALA A 110 -10.12 -5.16 -1.45
C ALA A 110 -8.78 -5.38 -0.70
N ILE A 111 -7.72 -4.69 -1.12
CA ILE A 111 -6.45 -4.72 -0.41
C ILE A 111 -6.62 -4.16 1.00
N SER A 112 -7.25 -3.01 1.15
CA SER A 112 -7.37 -2.29 2.42
C SER A 112 -8.33 -2.97 3.42
N LEU A 113 -9.34 -3.68 2.92
CA LEU A 113 -10.33 -4.38 3.76
C LEU A 113 -9.89 -5.78 4.16
N ILE A 114 -9.21 -6.50 3.26
CA ILE A 114 -9.07 -7.96 3.37
C ILE A 114 -7.59 -8.36 3.32
N ILE A 115 -6.91 -8.10 2.20
CA ILE A 115 -5.60 -8.70 1.93
C ILE A 115 -4.55 -8.18 2.91
N TYR A 116 -4.42 -6.85 3.00
CA TYR A 116 -3.45 -6.22 3.88
C TYR A 116 -3.74 -6.48 5.37
N PRO A 117 -4.98 -6.34 5.87
CA PRO A 117 -5.26 -6.60 7.28
C PRO A 117 -4.99 -8.04 7.70
N ILE A 118 -5.38 -9.03 6.90
CA ILE A 118 -5.16 -10.43 7.23
C ILE A 118 -3.66 -10.76 7.23
N SER A 119 -2.95 -10.41 6.18
CA SER A 119 -1.51 -10.66 6.10
C SER A 119 -0.72 -9.85 7.14
N GLY A 120 -1.15 -8.64 7.43
CA GLY A 120 -0.57 -7.80 8.46
C GLY A 120 -0.80 -8.34 9.87
N HIS A 121 -1.96 -8.95 10.13
CA HIS A 121 -2.23 -9.63 11.39
C HIS A 121 -1.24 -10.77 11.65
N TRP A 122 -0.91 -11.55 10.62
CA TRP A 122 0.07 -12.64 10.76
C TRP A 122 1.42 -12.16 11.29
N ILE A 123 1.81 -10.93 10.96
CA ILE A 123 3.16 -10.38 11.20
C ILE A 123 3.17 -9.42 12.40
N TRP A 124 2.25 -8.44 12.41
CA TRP A 124 2.24 -7.37 13.42
C TRP A 124 1.08 -7.45 14.40
N GLY A 125 0.02 -8.18 14.06
CA GLY A 125 -1.17 -8.34 14.89
C GLY A 125 -1.11 -9.51 15.89
N GLY A 126 0.05 -10.13 16.08
CA GLY A 126 0.18 -11.30 16.97
C GLY A 126 -0.27 -12.63 16.35
N GLY A 127 -0.44 -12.69 15.03
CA GLY A 127 -0.82 -13.89 14.29
C GLY A 127 0.28 -14.94 14.22
N TRP A 128 0.05 -15.97 13.41
CA TRP A 128 0.87 -17.20 13.41
C TRP A 128 2.35 -16.96 13.06
N LEU A 129 2.67 -16.02 12.15
CA LEU A 129 4.08 -15.72 11.83
C LEU A 129 4.79 -15.03 13.01
N ALA A 130 4.12 -14.08 13.67
CA ALA A 130 4.65 -13.43 14.87
C ALA A 130 4.92 -14.44 15.98
N GLN A 131 3.98 -15.39 16.18
CA GLN A 131 4.13 -16.47 17.16
C GLN A 131 5.29 -17.44 16.84
N MET A 132 5.66 -17.57 15.57
CA MET A 132 6.85 -18.30 15.13
C MET A 132 8.15 -17.50 15.27
N GLY A 133 8.09 -16.24 15.72
CA GLY A 133 9.26 -15.36 15.84
C GLY A 133 9.65 -14.64 14.56
N PHE A 134 8.76 -14.59 13.57
CA PHE A 134 8.99 -13.78 12.36
C PHE A 134 9.02 -12.29 12.71
N HIS A 135 10.04 -11.61 12.24
CA HIS A 135 10.22 -10.18 12.50
C HIS A 135 10.23 -9.37 11.20
N ASP A 136 9.37 -8.36 11.14
CA ASP A 136 9.32 -7.35 10.08
C ASP A 136 9.33 -5.97 10.74
N PHE A 137 10.41 -5.21 10.55
CA PHE A 137 10.60 -3.93 11.22
C PHE A 137 9.68 -2.84 10.71
N ALA A 138 9.69 -2.61 9.39
CA ALA A 138 9.01 -1.47 8.78
C ALA A 138 8.14 -1.84 7.57
N GLY A 139 7.76 -3.11 7.42
CA GLY A 139 6.81 -3.54 6.39
C GLY A 139 7.44 -4.09 5.12
N SER A 140 8.66 -4.60 5.16
CA SER A 140 9.25 -5.29 4.00
C SER A 140 8.35 -6.42 3.50
N THR A 141 7.76 -7.18 4.42
CA THR A 141 6.80 -8.25 4.11
C THR A 141 5.36 -7.76 4.22
N ALA A 142 4.99 -7.17 5.36
CA ALA A 142 3.62 -6.78 5.64
C ALA A 142 3.06 -5.77 4.62
N VAL A 143 3.90 -4.89 4.08
CA VAL A 143 3.50 -3.84 3.14
C VAL A 143 4.02 -4.14 1.73
N HIS A 144 5.35 -4.21 1.58
CA HIS A 144 5.98 -4.24 0.26
C HIS A 144 5.83 -5.58 -0.45
N MET A 145 5.99 -6.70 0.24
CA MET A 145 5.77 -8.00 -0.39
C MET A 145 4.29 -8.21 -0.73
N VAL A 146 3.37 -7.80 0.16
CA VAL A 146 1.92 -7.86 -0.11
C VAL A 146 1.57 -7.06 -1.35
N GLY A 147 2.01 -5.78 -1.42
CA GLY A 147 1.83 -4.95 -2.60
C GLY A 147 2.50 -5.56 -3.84
N GLY A 148 3.72 -6.09 -3.71
CA GLY A 148 4.47 -6.73 -4.80
C GLY A 148 3.80 -7.98 -5.37
N VAL A 149 3.26 -8.85 -4.52
CA VAL A 149 2.50 -10.05 -4.95
C VAL A 149 1.22 -9.64 -5.67
N CYS A 150 0.46 -8.69 -5.12
CA CYS A 150 -0.73 -8.16 -5.78
C CYS A 150 -0.38 -7.50 -7.12
N ALA A 151 0.75 -6.78 -7.20
CA ALA A 151 1.26 -6.19 -8.43
C ALA A 151 1.63 -7.24 -9.49
N LEU A 152 2.29 -8.31 -9.08
CA LEU A 152 2.64 -9.43 -9.96
C LEU A 152 1.39 -10.07 -10.58
N ILE A 153 0.40 -10.39 -9.74
CA ILE A 153 -0.86 -11.00 -10.20
C ILE A 153 -1.63 -10.03 -11.11
N GLY A 154 -1.77 -8.77 -10.70
CA GLY A 154 -2.43 -7.75 -11.50
C GLY A 154 -1.77 -7.52 -12.85
N ALA A 155 -0.43 -7.47 -12.89
CA ALA A 155 0.33 -7.35 -14.13
C ALA A 155 0.19 -8.57 -15.04
N ALA A 156 0.18 -9.78 -14.47
CA ALA A 156 -0.02 -11.03 -15.22
C ALA A 156 -1.40 -11.10 -15.87
N ILE A 157 -2.45 -10.73 -15.13
CA ILE A 157 -3.83 -10.72 -15.62
C ILE A 157 -4.03 -9.68 -16.73
N LEU A 158 -3.49 -8.47 -16.56
CA LEU A 158 -3.64 -7.37 -17.52
C LEU A 158 -2.79 -7.54 -18.78
N GLY A 159 -1.73 -8.31 -18.71
CA GLY A 159 -0.78 -8.45 -19.81
C GLY A 159 0.03 -7.18 -20.08
N PRO A 160 0.75 -7.10 -21.21
CA PRO A 160 1.60 -5.95 -21.55
C PRO A 160 0.79 -4.71 -21.94
N ARG A 161 1.40 -3.53 -21.79
CA ARG A 161 0.82 -2.27 -22.29
C ARG A 161 0.66 -2.30 -23.81
N ILE A 162 -0.41 -1.69 -24.31
CA ILE A 162 -0.67 -1.57 -25.75
C ILE A 162 0.54 -0.89 -26.43
N GLY A 163 1.09 -1.54 -27.44
CA GLY A 163 2.27 -1.06 -28.18
C GLY A 163 3.61 -1.46 -27.53
N LYS A 164 3.62 -2.25 -26.45
CA LYS A 164 4.87 -2.76 -25.86
C LYS A 164 5.61 -3.71 -26.77
N TYR A 165 4.89 -4.51 -27.52
CA TYR A 165 5.45 -5.42 -28.52
C TYR A 165 4.98 -5.05 -29.92
N GLY A 166 5.90 -5.07 -30.89
CA GLY A 166 5.59 -4.88 -32.29
C GLY A 166 4.92 -6.11 -32.92
N LYS A 167 4.50 -6.00 -34.19
CA LYS A 167 4.01 -7.15 -34.97
C LYS A 167 5.06 -8.25 -35.14
N ASP A 168 6.33 -7.89 -35.01
CA ASP A 168 7.50 -8.78 -35.04
C ASP A 168 7.80 -9.44 -33.67
N GLY A 169 6.96 -9.21 -32.67
CA GLY A 169 7.15 -9.71 -31.29
C GLY A 169 8.26 -8.99 -30.51
N LYS A 170 8.95 -8.04 -31.10
CA LYS A 170 10.05 -7.34 -30.42
C LYS A 170 9.54 -6.28 -29.45
N PRO A 171 10.17 -6.15 -28.26
CA PRO A 171 9.78 -5.14 -27.29
C PRO A 171 10.14 -3.73 -27.78
N ARG A 172 9.25 -2.77 -27.55
CA ARG A 172 9.45 -1.35 -27.84
C ARG A 172 9.54 -0.57 -26.54
N ALA A 173 10.39 0.47 -26.52
CA ALA A 173 10.47 1.40 -25.40
C ALA A 173 9.18 2.23 -25.32
N ILE A 174 8.61 2.33 -24.11
CA ILE A 174 7.55 3.27 -23.78
C ILE A 174 8.12 4.18 -22.71
N LEU A 175 8.64 5.33 -23.14
CA LEU A 175 9.37 6.25 -22.26
C LEU A 175 8.40 7.05 -21.39
N GLY A 176 8.84 7.36 -20.16
CA GLY A 176 8.22 8.35 -19.30
C GLY A 176 8.30 9.74 -19.90
N HIS A 177 7.35 10.60 -19.56
CA HIS A 177 7.25 11.92 -20.16
C HIS A 177 8.03 13.00 -19.39
N ASN A 178 8.36 12.76 -18.13
CA ASN A 178 8.98 13.79 -17.28
C ASN A 178 9.83 13.19 -16.16
N LEU A 179 11.11 12.97 -16.45
CA LEU A 179 12.05 12.40 -15.48
C LEU A 179 12.32 13.36 -14.31
N THR A 180 12.25 14.68 -14.54
CA THR A 180 12.41 15.67 -13.46
C THR A 180 11.27 15.54 -12.44
N PHE A 181 10.03 15.33 -12.92
CA PHE A 181 8.89 15.10 -12.06
C PHE A 181 9.01 13.79 -11.29
N ALA A 182 9.50 12.74 -11.94
CA ALA A 182 9.81 11.48 -11.28
C ALA A 182 10.89 11.65 -10.19
N ALA A 183 11.96 12.39 -10.48
CA ALA A 183 13.01 12.67 -9.51
C ALA A 183 12.49 13.45 -8.29
N LEU A 184 11.64 14.46 -8.50
CA LEU A 184 10.99 15.19 -7.42
C LEU A 184 10.15 14.23 -6.53
N GLY A 185 9.44 13.30 -7.15
CA GLY A 185 8.71 12.25 -6.42
C GLY A 185 9.64 11.40 -5.53
N VAL A 186 10.81 11.04 -6.03
CA VAL A 186 11.83 10.31 -5.27
C VAL A 186 12.32 11.12 -4.07
N PHE A 187 12.61 12.42 -4.22
CA PHE A 187 13.01 13.26 -3.09
C PHE A 187 11.94 13.35 -2.01
N ILE A 188 10.68 13.49 -2.40
CA ILE A 188 9.55 13.50 -1.45
C ILE A 188 9.46 12.16 -0.73
N LEU A 189 9.58 11.03 -1.45
CA LEU A 189 9.58 9.70 -0.86
C LEU A 189 10.75 9.53 0.11
N TRP A 190 11.94 9.96 -0.27
CA TRP A 190 13.13 9.89 0.57
C TRP A 190 12.92 10.64 1.90
N PHE A 191 12.45 11.88 1.83
CA PHE A 191 12.12 12.64 3.03
C PHE A 191 11.08 11.91 3.90
N CYS A 192 10.00 11.43 3.32
CA CYS A 192 8.98 10.68 4.04
C CYS A 192 9.49 9.37 4.65
N TRP A 193 10.54 8.79 4.08
CA TRP A 193 11.10 7.52 4.53
C TRP A 193 11.80 7.63 5.89
N PHE A 194 12.26 8.80 6.27
CA PHE A 194 12.73 9.05 7.63
C PHE A 194 11.61 8.83 8.66
N GLY A 195 10.38 9.24 8.32
CA GLY A 195 9.20 8.91 9.14
C GLY A 195 8.79 7.45 9.01
N PHE A 196 8.80 6.90 7.79
CA PHE A 196 8.38 5.52 7.53
C PHE A 196 9.21 4.53 8.36
N ASN A 197 10.52 4.56 8.23
CA ASN A 197 11.41 3.66 8.97
C ASN A 197 11.74 4.18 10.38
N GLY A 198 12.04 5.46 10.56
CA GLY A 198 12.38 6.02 11.86
C GLY A 198 11.27 5.86 12.89
N ALA A 199 10.01 6.14 12.50
CA ALA A 199 8.87 5.96 13.38
C ALA A 199 8.47 4.48 13.60
N SER A 200 9.00 3.55 12.79
CA SER A 200 8.73 2.10 12.96
C SER A 200 9.39 1.50 14.21
N THR A 201 10.26 2.22 14.90
CA THR A 201 10.70 1.86 16.26
C THR A 201 9.52 1.87 17.23
N VAL A 202 8.46 2.65 16.92
CA VAL A 202 7.27 2.88 17.75
C VAL A 202 7.61 3.14 19.21
N GLY A 203 8.75 3.76 19.46
CA GLY A 203 9.27 4.16 20.76
C GLY A 203 9.92 5.54 20.66
N MET A 204 9.92 6.29 21.75
CA MET A 204 10.66 7.54 21.89
C MET A 204 11.92 7.32 22.73
#